data_a3b79c0dce3840c0509f50a7917b3b27
#
_entry.id   a3b79c0dce3840c0509f50a7917b3b27
#
_cell.length_a   1.000
_cell.length_b   1.000
_cell.length_c   1.000
_cell.angle_alpha   90.00
_cell.angle_beta   90.00
_cell.angle_gamma   90.00
#
_symmetry.space_group_name_H-M   'P 1'
#
loop_
_entity.id
_entity.type
_entity.pdbx_description
1 polymer ?
#
loop_
_entity_poly.entity_id
_entity_poly.type
_entity_poly.pdbx_seq_one_letter_code
_entity_poly.pdbx_strand_id
1 'polypeptide(L)'
;PLQTRESYETTAKPSERAAAANALSPDLLISIHGNSAPEGSNASGFECYPKVPGRAEHQESYYFAKLLASAMQSAGANLRGRGGVRYIYYLGENKQLVESNHKEVREERSFTILEDVDCPAVLAEQCFVTSEADVERFGSEEGCKRTARAYYEAVCAYFEVTPLAES
;
A
#
# COMPACT_ATOMS: atom_id res chain seq x y z
N PRO A 1 8.28 -7.46 -12.33
CA PRO A 1 8.36 -6.24 -11.50
C PRO A 1 9.80 -5.79 -11.34
N LEU A 2 9.99 -4.46 -11.24
CA LEU A 2 11.27 -3.82 -10.96
C LEU A 2 11.30 -3.32 -9.51
N GLN A 3 12.47 -3.28 -8.90
CA GLN A 3 12.65 -2.78 -7.55
C GLN A 3 13.36 -1.42 -7.57
N THR A 4 12.96 -0.52 -6.68
CA THR A 4 13.57 0.81 -6.53
C THR A 4 14.80 0.82 -5.61
N ARG A 5 15.22 -0.33 -5.11
CA ARG A 5 16.44 -0.56 -4.33
C ARG A 5 17.12 -1.83 -4.82
N GLU A 6 18.43 -1.85 -4.83
CA GLU A 6 19.22 -3.01 -5.25
C GLU A 6 19.16 -4.16 -4.25
N SER A 7 19.04 -3.84 -2.96
CA SER A 7 18.93 -4.82 -1.87
C SER A 7 18.16 -4.24 -0.67
N TYR A 8 17.82 -5.09 0.30
CA TYR A 8 17.21 -4.66 1.55
C TYR A 8 18.17 -3.84 2.44
N GLU A 9 19.49 -3.98 2.23
CA GLU A 9 20.52 -3.22 2.95
C GLU A 9 20.67 -1.79 2.42
N THR A 10 20.23 -1.54 1.19
CA THR A 10 20.31 -0.22 0.57
C THR A 10 19.30 0.74 1.18
N THR A 11 19.76 1.80 1.82
CA THR A 11 18.91 2.88 2.32
C THR A 11 18.66 3.88 1.19
N ALA A 12 17.39 4.12 0.87
CA ALA A 12 16.97 5.14 -0.07
C ALA A 12 15.76 5.91 0.49
N LYS A 13 15.83 7.25 0.42
CA LYS A 13 14.73 8.12 0.87
C LYS A 13 13.49 7.91 -0.02
N PRO A 14 12.29 8.21 0.48
CA PRO A 14 11.07 8.11 -0.33
C PRO A 14 11.13 8.89 -1.66
N SER A 15 11.70 10.11 -1.65
CA SER A 15 11.90 10.92 -2.85
C SER A 15 12.91 10.31 -3.84
N GLU A 16 13.98 9.69 -3.36
CA GLU A 16 14.95 8.99 -4.20
C GLU A 16 14.33 7.76 -4.86
N ARG A 17 13.49 7.02 -4.12
CA ARG A 17 12.73 5.89 -4.66
C ARG A 17 11.69 6.33 -5.70
N ALA A 18 11.00 7.45 -5.48
CA ALA A 18 10.09 8.03 -6.46
C ALA A 18 10.83 8.43 -7.74
N ALA A 19 11.98 9.12 -7.62
CA ALA A 19 12.80 9.50 -8.77
C ALA A 19 13.30 8.26 -9.55
N ALA A 20 13.75 7.21 -8.85
CA ALA A 20 14.17 5.95 -9.47
C ALA A 20 13.00 5.26 -10.19
N ALA A 21 11.79 5.29 -9.63
CA ALA A 21 10.60 4.76 -10.27
C ALA A 21 10.24 5.57 -11.53
N ASN A 22 10.19 6.90 -11.44
CA ASN A 22 9.85 7.79 -12.56
C ASN A 22 10.80 7.61 -13.76
N ALA A 23 12.10 7.36 -13.49
CA ALA A 23 13.08 7.07 -14.55
C ALA A 23 12.76 5.80 -15.35
N LEU A 24 11.96 4.89 -14.79
CA LEU A 24 11.54 3.62 -15.43
C LEU A 24 10.15 3.73 -16.07
N SER A 25 9.44 4.84 -15.90
CA SER A 25 8.08 5.07 -16.40
C SER A 25 7.14 3.89 -16.11
N PRO A 26 6.94 3.48 -14.84
CA PRO A 26 6.16 2.31 -14.51
C PRO A 26 4.65 2.57 -14.68
N ASP A 27 3.89 1.52 -14.98
CA ASP A 27 2.43 1.57 -15.07
C ASP A 27 1.75 1.59 -13.69
N LEU A 28 2.45 1.13 -12.65
CA LEU A 28 1.95 1.06 -11.27
C LEU A 28 3.12 0.99 -10.28
N LEU A 29 3.03 1.73 -9.19
CA LEU A 29 3.96 1.62 -8.06
C LEU A 29 3.25 1.07 -6.83
N ILE A 30 3.87 0.07 -6.19
CA ILE A 30 3.41 -0.50 -4.92
C ILE A 30 4.53 -0.34 -3.89
N SER A 31 4.30 0.42 -2.83
CA SER A 31 5.20 0.57 -1.69
C SER A 31 4.70 -0.30 -0.54
N ILE A 32 5.38 -1.41 -0.27
CA ILE A 32 4.98 -2.39 0.73
C ILE A 32 5.70 -2.11 2.04
N HIS A 33 4.93 -2.01 3.13
CA HIS A 33 5.37 -1.71 4.48
C HIS A 33 4.79 -2.67 5.51
N GLY A 34 5.46 -2.76 6.66
CA GLY A 34 4.90 -3.28 7.90
C GLY A 34 4.53 -2.10 8.79
N ASN A 35 3.28 -2.05 9.21
CA ASN A 35 2.75 -1.03 10.11
C ASN A 35 3.26 -1.24 11.54
N SER A 36 3.23 -0.21 12.35
CA SER A 36 3.56 -0.29 13.77
C SER A 36 2.63 0.58 14.61
N ALA A 37 2.47 0.20 15.87
CA ALA A 37 1.70 0.95 16.84
C ALA A 37 2.49 1.05 18.16
N PRO A 38 2.19 2.06 19.01
CA PRO A 38 2.80 2.17 20.34
C PRO A 38 2.59 0.91 21.18
N GLU A 39 3.51 0.69 22.13
CA GLU A 39 3.40 -0.39 23.12
C GLU A 39 2.04 -0.36 23.84
N GLY A 40 1.44 -1.53 24.05
CA GLY A 40 0.13 -1.70 24.65
C GLY A 40 -1.05 -1.44 23.70
N SER A 41 -0.80 -1.12 22.43
CA SER A 41 -1.84 -1.00 21.41
C SER A 41 -2.30 -2.37 20.90
N ASN A 42 -3.61 -2.52 20.68
CA ASN A 42 -4.20 -3.70 20.01
C ASN A 42 -4.41 -3.49 18.51
N ALA A 43 -3.65 -2.57 17.90
CA ALA A 43 -3.78 -2.30 16.46
C ALA A 43 -3.30 -3.49 15.65
N SER A 44 -4.11 -3.92 14.68
CA SER A 44 -3.84 -5.04 13.78
C SER A 44 -4.57 -4.84 12.45
N GLY A 45 -4.20 -5.62 11.44
CA GLY A 45 -4.89 -5.71 10.16
C GLY A 45 -4.22 -4.94 9.04
N PHE A 46 -4.81 -5.05 7.86
CA PHE A 46 -4.35 -4.46 6.61
C PHE A 46 -4.98 -3.10 6.35
N GLU A 47 -4.19 -2.16 5.88
CA GLU A 47 -4.67 -0.92 5.29
C GLU A 47 -3.76 -0.46 4.14
N CYS A 48 -4.30 0.29 3.19
CA CYS A 48 -3.51 0.87 2.13
C CYS A 48 -3.97 2.28 1.80
N TYR A 49 -3.03 3.04 1.24
CA TYR A 49 -3.15 4.45 0.96
C TYR A 49 -2.86 4.70 -0.52
N PRO A 50 -3.88 4.99 -1.35
CA PRO A 50 -3.68 5.48 -2.70
C PRO A 50 -3.30 6.96 -2.70
N LYS A 51 -2.93 7.50 -3.87
CA LYS A 51 -2.86 8.95 -4.07
C LYS A 51 -4.17 9.60 -3.64
N VAL A 52 -4.09 10.76 -3.00
CA VAL A 52 -5.25 11.45 -2.43
C VAL A 52 -6.08 12.18 -3.51
N PRO A 53 -7.36 12.50 -3.25
CA PRO A 53 -8.18 13.30 -4.16
C PRO A 53 -7.50 14.60 -4.62
N GLY A 54 -7.65 14.92 -5.91
CA GLY A 54 -7.04 16.09 -6.52
C GLY A 54 -5.61 15.89 -7.06
N ARG A 55 -4.97 14.76 -6.80
CA ARG A 55 -3.68 14.40 -7.41
C ARG A 55 -3.89 13.69 -8.75
N ALA A 56 -2.94 13.84 -9.66
CA ALA A 56 -2.88 13.04 -10.87
C ALA A 56 -2.88 11.54 -10.49
N GLU A 57 -3.47 10.69 -11.33
CA GLU A 57 -3.56 9.23 -11.14
C GLU A 57 -4.30 8.80 -9.85
N HIS A 58 -5.09 9.72 -9.22
CA HIS A 58 -5.86 9.37 -8.02
C HIS A 58 -6.86 8.25 -8.26
N GLN A 59 -7.61 8.30 -9.38
CA GLN A 59 -8.69 7.34 -9.65
C GLN A 59 -8.14 5.93 -9.86
N GLU A 60 -7.07 5.81 -10.62
CA GLU A 60 -6.35 4.57 -10.92
C GLU A 60 -5.71 3.99 -9.65
N SER A 61 -5.07 4.86 -8.86
CA SER A 61 -4.50 4.49 -7.55
C SER A 61 -5.58 3.98 -6.59
N TYR A 62 -6.72 4.65 -6.53
CA TYR A 62 -7.84 4.25 -5.69
C TYR A 62 -8.47 2.95 -6.17
N TYR A 63 -8.60 2.76 -7.48
CA TYR A 63 -9.12 1.53 -8.07
C TYR A 63 -8.22 0.34 -7.71
N PHE A 64 -6.90 0.48 -7.91
CA PHE A 64 -5.96 -0.57 -7.52
C PHE A 64 -5.98 -0.84 -6.01
N ALA A 65 -6.04 0.19 -5.16
CA ALA A 65 -6.13 0.02 -3.71
C ALA A 65 -7.35 -0.82 -3.29
N LYS A 66 -8.50 -0.66 -3.95
CA LYS A 66 -9.69 -1.47 -3.70
C LYS A 66 -9.50 -2.93 -4.09
N LEU A 67 -8.88 -3.19 -5.24
CA LEU A 67 -8.55 -4.55 -5.69
C LEU A 67 -7.60 -5.22 -4.69
N LEU A 68 -6.56 -4.50 -4.25
CA LEU A 68 -5.60 -5.01 -3.30
C LEU A 68 -6.25 -5.30 -1.93
N ALA A 69 -7.09 -4.39 -1.42
CA ALA A 69 -7.80 -4.61 -0.15
C ALA A 69 -8.72 -5.84 -0.23
N SER A 70 -9.42 -6.03 -1.35
CA SER A 70 -10.26 -7.20 -1.59
C SER A 70 -9.44 -8.49 -1.63
N ALA A 71 -8.31 -8.51 -2.33
CA ALA A 71 -7.42 -9.67 -2.41
C ALA A 71 -6.81 -10.01 -1.04
N MET A 72 -6.39 -9.01 -0.28
CA MET A 72 -5.88 -9.19 1.08
C MET A 72 -6.95 -9.72 2.04
N GLN A 73 -8.19 -9.25 1.93
CA GLN A 73 -9.33 -9.80 2.68
C GLN A 73 -9.57 -11.26 2.34
N SER A 74 -9.53 -11.63 1.06
CA SER A 74 -9.64 -13.02 0.61
C SER A 74 -8.50 -13.89 1.12
N ALA A 75 -7.29 -13.33 1.29
CA ALA A 75 -6.15 -13.98 1.93
C ALA A 75 -6.27 -14.05 3.46
N GLY A 76 -7.37 -13.56 4.05
CA GLY A 76 -7.67 -13.64 5.48
C GLY A 76 -7.24 -12.44 6.29
N ALA A 77 -6.89 -11.30 5.66
CA ALA A 77 -6.58 -10.09 6.39
C ALA A 77 -7.84 -9.41 6.94
N ASN A 78 -7.76 -8.92 8.17
CA ASN A 78 -8.74 -8.00 8.71
C ASN A 78 -8.48 -6.60 8.09
N LEU A 79 -9.49 -6.03 7.45
CA LEU A 79 -9.36 -4.70 6.86
C LEU A 79 -9.60 -3.61 7.91
N ARG A 80 -8.71 -2.63 7.98
CA ARG A 80 -8.84 -1.47 8.86
C ARG A 80 -9.80 -0.44 8.26
N GLY A 81 -10.42 0.35 9.13
CA GLY A 81 -11.37 1.37 8.71
C GLY A 81 -12.54 0.79 7.89
N ARG A 82 -13.00 1.55 6.92
CA ARG A 82 -14.09 1.14 6.02
C ARG A 82 -13.56 0.47 4.75
N GLY A 83 -13.12 -0.80 4.88
CA GLY A 83 -12.70 -1.59 3.72
C GLY A 83 -11.21 -1.48 3.36
N GLY A 84 -10.36 -1.13 4.31
CA GLY A 84 -8.90 -1.20 4.17
C GLY A 84 -8.26 -0.09 3.32
N VAL A 85 -9.05 0.81 2.74
CA VAL A 85 -8.53 1.92 1.91
C VAL A 85 -8.78 3.25 2.61
N ARG A 86 -7.72 4.00 2.84
CA ARG A 86 -7.76 5.27 3.58
C ARG A 86 -6.87 6.30 2.89
N TYR A 87 -7.07 7.58 3.22
CA TYR A 87 -6.17 8.66 2.86
C TYR A 87 -5.40 9.13 4.08
N ILE A 88 -4.19 9.63 3.86
CA ILE A 88 -3.38 10.25 4.89
C ILE A 88 -2.95 11.64 4.42
N TYR A 89 -3.03 12.60 5.33
CA TYR A 89 -2.59 13.98 5.10
C TYR A 89 -1.64 14.41 6.21
N TYR A 90 -0.60 15.16 5.86
CA TYR A 90 0.35 15.73 6.80
C TYR A 90 -0.03 17.17 7.11
N LEU A 91 -0.35 17.43 8.38
CA LEU A 91 -0.67 18.75 8.94
C LEU A 91 0.52 19.21 9.80
N GLY A 92 1.58 19.68 9.16
CA GLY A 92 2.88 19.89 9.80
C GLY A 92 3.48 18.56 10.26
N GLU A 93 3.74 18.39 11.55
CA GLU A 93 4.27 17.15 12.13
C GLU A 93 3.18 16.09 12.42
N ASN A 94 1.91 16.47 12.37
CA ASN A 94 0.80 15.58 12.65
C ASN A 94 0.32 14.87 11.37
N LYS A 95 -0.24 13.67 11.55
CA LYS A 95 -0.88 12.89 10.49
C LYS A 95 -2.38 12.84 10.73
N GLN A 96 -3.16 13.10 9.69
CA GLN A 96 -4.60 12.90 9.70
C GLN A 96 -4.98 11.74 8.79
N LEU A 97 -5.60 10.71 9.36
CA LEU A 97 -6.20 9.61 8.62
C LEU A 97 -7.65 9.95 8.27
N VAL A 98 -8.01 9.72 7.02
CA VAL A 98 -9.35 9.99 6.47
C VAL A 98 -9.84 8.75 5.73
N GLU A 99 -11.09 8.36 5.97
CA GLU A 99 -11.69 7.23 5.25
C GLU A 99 -11.89 7.57 3.76
N SER A 100 -11.70 6.60 2.90
CA SER A 100 -11.68 6.79 1.44
C SER A 100 -13.04 7.15 0.80
N ASN A 101 -14.13 7.16 1.57
CA ASN A 101 -15.41 7.71 1.12
C ASN A 101 -15.46 9.25 1.14
N HIS A 102 -14.51 9.91 1.81
CA HIS A 102 -14.33 11.36 1.76
C HIS A 102 -13.56 11.75 0.50
N LYS A 103 -14.20 12.49 -0.39
CA LYS A 103 -13.64 12.87 -1.71
C LYS A 103 -13.19 14.33 -1.77
N GLU A 104 -13.06 14.96 -0.63
CA GLU A 104 -12.62 16.35 -0.54
C GLU A 104 -11.17 16.49 -1.07
N VAL A 105 -10.98 17.45 -1.98
CA VAL A 105 -9.64 17.80 -2.45
C VAL A 105 -8.99 18.71 -1.40
N ARG A 106 -7.76 18.39 -1.04
CA ARG A 106 -6.99 19.11 -0.02
C ARG A 106 -5.61 19.49 -0.53
N GLU A 107 -5.10 20.59 0.00
CA GLU A 107 -3.76 21.10 -0.33
C GLU A 107 -2.64 20.33 0.41
N GLU A 108 -2.98 19.73 1.57
CA GLU A 108 -2.01 19.01 2.38
C GLU A 108 -1.43 17.81 1.63
N ARG A 109 -0.14 17.59 1.82
CA ARG A 109 0.55 16.46 1.19
C ARG A 109 0.24 15.15 1.89
N SER A 110 0.32 14.07 1.13
CA SER A 110 0.31 12.69 1.58
C SER A 110 1.75 12.16 1.73
N PHE A 111 1.94 10.85 1.70
CA PHE A 111 3.27 10.23 1.68
C PHE A 111 4.10 10.71 0.49
N THR A 112 5.34 11.08 0.75
CA THR A 112 6.27 11.57 -0.29
C THR A 112 6.35 10.64 -1.50
N ILE A 113 6.39 9.30 -1.30
CA ILE A 113 6.44 8.34 -2.39
C ILE A 113 5.20 8.41 -3.30
N LEU A 114 4.02 8.72 -2.75
CA LEU A 114 2.78 8.85 -3.50
C LEU A 114 2.64 10.22 -4.19
N GLU A 115 3.20 11.26 -3.56
CA GLU A 115 3.15 12.63 -4.10
C GLU A 115 4.15 12.83 -5.25
N ASP A 116 5.32 12.19 -5.17
CA ASP A 116 6.45 12.47 -6.06
C ASP A 116 6.56 11.47 -7.23
N VAL A 117 5.76 10.38 -7.26
CA VAL A 117 5.75 9.43 -8.38
C VAL A 117 4.74 9.85 -9.45
N ASP A 118 5.09 9.62 -10.73
CA ASP A 118 4.30 10.07 -11.89
C ASP A 118 3.31 9.00 -12.43
N CYS A 119 3.13 7.91 -11.72
CA CYS A 119 2.21 6.82 -12.10
C CYS A 119 1.15 6.57 -11.02
N PRO A 120 0.12 5.76 -11.27
CA PRO A 120 -0.75 5.20 -10.24
C PRO A 120 0.07 4.56 -9.12
N ALA A 121 -0.25 4.83 -7.86
CA ALA A 121 0.56 4.39 -6.74
C ALA A 121 -0.25 4.10 -5.48
N VAL A 122 0.18 3.07 -4.75
CA VAL A 122 -0.37 2.69 -3.44
C VAL A 122 0.76 2.41 -2.45
N LEU A 123 0.63 2.91 -1.24
CA LEU A 123 1.41 2.44 -0.09
C LEU A 123 0.53 1.47 0.70
N ALA A 124 1.01 0.24 0.85
CA ALA A 124 0.30 -0.82 1.56
C ALA A 124 0.99 -1.14 2.89
N GLU A 125 0.24 -1.07 3.96
CA GLU A 125 0.62 -1.54 5.29
C GLU A 125 0.08 -2.96 5.45
N GLN A 126 0.94 -3.94 5.14
CA GLN A 126 0.56 -5.34 4.99
C GLN A 126 -0.01 -5.95 6.27
N CYS A 127 0.61 -5.65 7.40
CA CYS A 127 0.24 -6.09 8.73
C CYS A 127 0.95 -5.24 9.78
N PHE A 128 0.54 -5.34 11.04
CA PHE A 128 1.26 -4.69 12.14
C PHE A 128 2.41 -5.59 12.63
N VAL A 129 3.64 -5.13 12.48
CA VAL A 129 4.82 -5.85 13.02
C VAL A 129 4.85 -5.85 14.55
N THR A 130 4.04 -5.01 15.19
CA THR A 130 3.83 -4.96 16.64
C THR A 130 2.65 -5.81 17.11
N SER A 131 1.94 -6.50 16.21
CA SER A 131 0.86 -7.43 16.52
C SER A 131 1.34 -8.86 16.32
N GLU A 132 1.44 -9.65 17.39
CA GLU A 132 1.85 -11.06 17.35
C GLU A 132 0.96 -11.86 16.39
N ALA A 133 -0.36 -11.68 16.46
CA ALA A 133 -1.31 -12.35 15.59
C ALA A 133 -1.14 -12.00 14.09
N ASP A 134 -0.80 -10.74 13.78
CA ASP A 134 -0.53 -10.32 12.41
C ASP A 134 0.79 -10.91 11.91
N VAL A 135 1.84 -10.91 12.75
CA VAL A 135 3.16 -11.47 12.42
C VAL A 135 3.05 -12.98 12.21
N GLU A 136 2.35 -13.71 13.08
CA GLU A 136 2.10 -15.14 12.90
C GLU A 136 1.39 -15.42 11.57
N ARG A 137 0.36 -14.63 11.23
CA ARG A 137 -0.48 -14.86 10.05
C ARG A 137 0.16 -14.42 8.74
N PHE A 138 0.86 -13.27 8.72
CA PHE A 138 1.34 -12.62 7.50
C PHE A 138 2.87 -12.40 7.46
N GLY A 139 3.58 -12.55 8.56
CA GLY A 139 5.04 -12.43 8.64
C GLY A 139 5.76 -13.79 8.57
N SER A 140 5.08 -14.92 8.73
CA SER A 140 5.63 -16.25 8.49
C SER A 140 5.89 -16.50 7.01
N GLU A 141 6.70 -17.51 6.66
CA GLU A 141 6.97 -17.88 5.27
C GLU A 141 5.69 -18.15 4.48
N GLU A 142 4.78 -18.94 5.06
CA GLU A 142 3.46 -19.21 4.44
C GLU A 142 2.58 -17.97 4.36
N GLY A 143 2.64 -17.10 5.37
CA GLY A 143 1.96 -15.81 5.36
C GLY A 143 2.46 -14.90 4.25
N CYS A 144 3.78 -14.83 4.06
CA CYS A 144 4.41 -14.06 2.99
C CYS A 144 4.03 -14.60 1.61
N LYS A 145 4.03 -15.91 1.39
CA LYS A 145 3.59 -16.54 0.14
C LYS A 145 2.12 -16.19 -0.18
N ARG A 146 1.24 -16.37 0.79
CA ARG A 146 -0.19 -16.05 0.65
C ARG A 146 -0.41 -14.57 0.34
N THR A 147 0.33 -13.69 1.00
CA THR A 147 0.27 -12.25 0.76
C THR A 147 0.80 -11.90 -0.62
N ALA A 148 1.95 -12.46 -1.02
CA ALA A 148 2.51 -12.25 -2.36
C ALA A 148 1.53 -12.69 -3.45
N ARG A 149 0.80 -13.79 -3.23
CA ARG A 149 -0.28 -14.23 -4.13
C ARG A 149 -1.40 -13.19 -4.21
N ALA A 150 -1.84 -12.64 -3.09
CA ALA A 150 -2.88 -11.60 -3.06
C ALA A 150 -2.45 -10.34 -3.82
N TYR A 151 -1.21 -9.88 -3.65
CA TYR A 151 -0.66 -8.76 -4.45
C TYR A 151 -0.64 -9.09 -5.95
N TYR A 152 -0.18 -10.28 -6.31
CA TYR A 152 -0.15 -10.74 -7.71
C TYR A 152 -1.55 -10.75 -8.34
N GLU A 153 -2.54 -11.30 -7.66
CA GLU A 153 -3.92 -11.34 -8.13
C GLU A 153 -4.53 -9.93 -8.27
N ALA A 154 -4.25 -9.03 -7.32
CA ALA A 154 -4.67 -7.64 -7.42
C ALA A 154 -4.05 -6.92 -8.63
N VAL A 155 -2.75 -7.17 -8.91
CA VAL A 155 -2.07 -6.65 -10.10
C VAL A 155 -2.68 -7.22 -11.37
N CYS A 156 -2.90 -8.53 -11.43
CA CYS A 156 -3.55 -9.18 -12.57
C CYS A 156 -4.95 -8.59 -12.83
N ALA A 157 -5.74 -8.41 -11.78
CA ALA A 157 -7.08 -7.81 -11.89
C ALA A 157 -7.02 -6.34 -12.38
N TYR A 158 -6.02 -5.58 -11.94
CA TYR A 158 -5.84 -4.20 -12.36
C TYR A 158 -5.51 -4.08 -13.86
N PHE A 159 -4.66 -4.97 -14.38
CA PHE A 159 -4.30 -5.02 -15.80
C PHE A 159 -5.20 -5.92 -16.64
N GLU A 160 -6.30 -6.40 -16.09
CA GLU A 160 -7.28 -7.27 -16.77
C GLU A 160 -6.65 -8.53 -17.39
N VAL A 161 -5.65 -9.10 -16.72
CA VAL A 161 -4.99 -10.35 -17.14
C VAL A 161 -5.35 -11.51 -16.22
N THR A 162 -5.44 -12.71 -16.76
CA THR A 162 -5.73 -13.91 -15.97
C THR A 162 -4.52 -14.32 -15.13
N PRO A 163 -4.67 -14.49 -13.81
CA PRO A 163 -3.59 -15.01 -12.98
C PRO A 163 -3.19 -16.43 -13.38
N LEU A 164 -1.90 -16.73 -13.33
CA LEU A 164 -1.43 -18.09 -13.48
C LEU A 164 -1.89 -18.95 -12.29
N ALA A 165 -2.19 -20.22 -12.55
CA ALA A 165 -2.49 -21.18 -11.49
C ALA A 165 -1.27 -21.33 -10.55
N GLU A 166 -1.55 -21.64 -9.29
CA GLU A 166 -0.51 -22.05 -8.36
C GLU A 166 0.09 -23.39 -8.80
N SER A 167 1.41 -23.45 -8.85
CA SER A 167 2.17 -24.67 -9.18
C SER A 167 2.38 -25.55 -7.95
#